data_0668fb0ee3fb4ff2b262e3ece8dc371b
#
_entry.id   0668fb0ee3fb4ff2b262e3ece8dc371b
#
_cell.length_a   1.000
_cell.length_b   1.000
_cell.length_c   1.000
_cell.angle_alpha   90.00
_cell.angle_beta   90.00
_cell.angle_gamma   90.00
#
_symmetry.space_group_name_H-M   'P 1'
#
loop_
_entity.id
_entity.type
_entity.pdbx_description
1 polymer ?
#
loop_
_entity_poly.entity_id
_entity_poly.type
_entity_poly.pdbx_seq_one_letter_code
_entity_poly.pdbx_strand_id
1 'polypeptide(L)'
;MIPTRKTLEADVVIAGGGIGGAMAAISAREAGAERVVVLEKCNVRRSGSGATGNDHFSCYIPEVHGPDIEPVLREAMGSLIGQNKDPGMIRLHLEESFDIVRKWEEWGINMRPLGKWNFQGHALPGRPRVFLKFDGRKQKAVLAEQMKKHGVQVLNHHPVVELAKVGGRIAGALALDISTPEPGFVLVKSPNVIVSTGLTHRLYTNAATPSRMFNTSHCPNCAGGQALGWRAGAKMVNMELPYTHAGIKYFQRAGKATWIGVYRYPDGRPLGPFVTGPDAEYGDVTADIWNTAFSDVMHNGSGPAYLDCSECTPDMLAYMRQAMFDEGLSALIHYMDDKGIEPGRHAVECMRYEPTLHGRGLDVDRDGRTSVPGLYAAGDLVGNAGCGLGLAAWLGWRAGRAAAGDIPAVSGSPSGSTENLASVPSVRTKMEQLSAFAEREGGPDWQEANSALNQIMDDYAPAGPYKVRSESLLRAGLAYLAQLRAETLATLHTSCSHTLMRAAEVLDLFDCAEAVFHAALERRETRAAHRRSDYTFTNPLLADRMLDVFLGEDGKVATAWRDKKV
;
A
#
# COMPACT_ATOMS: atom_id res chain seq x y z
N MET A 1 -21.58 -23.96 9.34
CA MET A 1 -20.10 -23.73 9.32
C MET A 1 -19.60 -23.79 7.88
N ILE A 2 -18.76 -22.83 7.46
CA ILE A 2 -18.17 -22.78 6.11
C ILE A 2 -17.23 -23.99 5.91
N PRO A 3 -17.33 -24.73 4.79
CA PRO A 3 -16.52 -25.92 4.58
C PRO A 3 -15.08 -25.60 4.16
N THR A 4 -14.12 -26.41 4.58
CA THR A 4 -12.78 -26.43 3.99
C THR A 4 -12.82 -27.17 2.67
N ARG A 5 -12.65 -26.42 1.56
CA ARG A 5 -12.71 -27.00 0.20
C ARG A 5 -11.40 -27.64 -0.23
N LYS A 6 -10.28 -27.11 0.28
CA LYS A 6 -8.95 -27.51 -0.18
C LYS A 6 -7.89 -27.35 0.89
N THR A 7 -6.98 -28.30 0.96
CA THR A 7 -5.72 -28.17 1.71
C THR A 7 -4.56 -28.40 0.75
N LEU A 8 -3.59 -27.49 0.76
CA LEU A 8 -2.39 -27.50 -0.09
C LEU A 8 -1.15 -27.51 0.76
N GLU A 9 -0.04 -27.89 0.15
CA GLU A 9 1.31 -27.73 0.70
C GLU A 9 2.16 -26.91 -0.26
N ALA A 10 2.96 -26.01 0.29
CA ALA A 10 3.89 -25.17 -0.46
C ALA A 10 5.19 -24.97 0.33
N ASP A 11 6.28 -24.72 -0.38
CA ASP A 11 7.55 -24.32 0.23
C ASP A 11 7.50 -22.83 0.59
N VAL A 12 6.85 -22.03 -0.27
CA VAL A 12 6.61 -20.60 -0.06
C VAL A 12 5.17 -20.25 -0.47
N VAL A 13 4.44 -19.58 0.42
CA VAL A 13 3.13 -18.98 0.13
C VAL A 13 3.27 -17.48 0.01
N ILE A 14 2.65 -16.88 -1.00
CA ILE A 14 2.57 -15.43 -1.16
C ILE A 14 1.12 -14.98 -0.99
N ALA A 15 0.86 -14.14 -0.01
CA ALA A 15 -0.42 -13.48 0.20
C ALA A 15 -0.46 -12.16 -0.58
N GLY A 16 -1.18 -12.15 -1.70
CA GLY A 16 -1.32 -11.03 -2.62
C GLY A 16 -0.40 -11.12 -3.84
N GLY A 17 -0.99 -11.13 -5.03
CA GLY A 17 -0.31 -11.21 -6.33
C GLY A 17 -0.07 -9.84 -6.99
N GLY A 18 0.10 -8.76 -6.21
CA GLY A 18 0.54 -7.45 -6.68
C GLY A 18 1.95 -7.48 -7.29
N ILE A 19 2.56 -6.31 -7.52
CA ILE A 19 3.94 -6.23 -8.05
C ILE A 19 4.91 -6.95 -7.12
N GLY A 20 4.91 -6.63 -5.82
CA GLY A 20 5.83 -7.26 -4.86
C GLY A 20 5.64 -8.77 -4.78
N GLY A 21 4.38 -9.24 -4.71
CA GLY A 21 4.08 -10.67 -4.64
C GLY A 21 4.44 -11.44 -5.90
N ALA A 22 4.23 -10.86 -7.10
CA ALA A 22 4.63 -11.47 -8.35
C ALA A 22 6.16 -11.61 -8.44
N MET A 23 6.90 -10.54 -8.08
CA MET A 23 8.37 -10.56 -8.05
C MET A 23 8.89 -11.57 -7.02
N ALA A 24 8.26 -11.65 -5.84
CA ALA A 24 8.59 -12.64 -4.81
C ALA A 24 8.38 -14.08 -5.29
N ALA A 25 7.25 -14.34 -5.95
CA ALA A 25 6.94 -15.67 -6.46
C ALA A 25 7.94 -16.13 -7.53
N ILE A 26 8.27 -15.25 -8.49
CA ILE A 26 9.25 -15.54 -9.54
C ILE A 26 10.63 -15.79 -8.94
N SER A 27 11.08 -14.90 -8.07
CA SER A 27 12.42 -15.00 -7.46
C SER A 27 12.57 -16.20 -6.52
N ALA A 28 11.50 -16.59 -5.81
CA ALA A 28 11.50 -17.81 -5.00
C ALA A 28 11.68 -19.07 -5.87
N ARG A 29 11.02 -19.13 -7.04
CA ARG A 29 11.21 -20.20 -8.01
C ARG A 29 12.63 -20.22 -8.59
N GLU A 30 13.17 -19.05 -8.98
CA GLU A 30 14.56 -18.94 -9.46
C GLU A 30 15.59 -19.33 -8.39
N ALA A 31 15.27 -19.11 -7.12
CA ALA A 31 16.11 -19.51 -5.99
C ALA A 31 15.95 -20.96 -5.54
N GLY A 32 15.15 -21.78 -6.24
CA GLY A 32 15.05 -23.22 -6.03
C GLY A 32 13.86 -23.71 -5.20
N ALA A 33 12.93 -22.84 -4.78
CA ALA A 33 11.68 -23.30 -4.17
C ALA A 33 10.87 -24.11 -5.19
N GLU A 34 10.49 -25.35 -4.85
CA GLU A 34 9.79 -26.25 -5.80
C GLU A 34 8.30 -25.95 -5.90
N ARG A 35 7.66 -25.62 -4.77
CA ARG A 35 6.22 -25.37 -4.66
C ARG A 35 5.96 -23.96 -4.17
N VAL A 36 5.65 -23.06 -5.09
CA VAL A 36 5.30 -21.67 -4.78
C VAL A 36 3.83 -21.42 -5.11
N VAL A 37 3.06 -20.98 -4.12
CA VAL A 37 1.63 -20.70 -4.23
C VAL A 37 1.36 -19.22 -3.98
N VAL A 38 0.69 -18.56 -4.92
CA VAL A 38 0.17 -17.19 -4.77
C VAL A 38 -1.32 -17.24 -4.50
N LEU A 39 -1.73 -16.65 -3.38
CA LEU A 39 -3.13 -16.46 -3.00
C LEU A 39 -3.52 -15.01 -3.29
N GLU A 40 -4.35 -14.78 -4.29
CA GLU A 40 -4.72 -13.46 -4.76
C GLU A 40 -6.23 -13.21 -4.59
N LYS A 41 -6.58 -12.10 -3.99
CA LYS A 41 -7.97 -11.70 -3.76
C LYS A 41 -8.74 -11.46 -5.06
N CYS A 42 -8.10 -10.83 -6.04
CA CYS A 42 -8.69 -10.53 -7.35
C CYS A 42 -8.12 -11.46 -8.44
N ASN A 43 -7.52 -10.89 -9.47
CA ASN A 43 -6.84 -11.63 -10.53
C ASN A 43 -5.44 -11.04 -10.75
N VAL A 44 -4.41 -11.88 -10.70
CA VAL A 44 -2.99 -11.46 -10.80
C VAL A 44 -2.67 -10.65 -12.06
N ARG A 45 -3.45 -10.78 -13.13
CA ARG A 45 -3.24 -10.00 -14.37
C ARG A 45 -3.60 -8.52 -14.23
N ARG A 46 -4.45 -8.16 -13.24
CA ARG A 46 -4.98 -6.81 -13.05
C ARG A 46 -5.12 -6.41 -11.58
N SER A 47 -4.52 -7.12 -10.64
CA SER A 47 -4.63 -6.83 -9.22
C SER A 47 -3.59 -5.82 -8.74
N GLY A 48 -3.93 -5.16 -7.64
CA GLY A 48 -3.06 -4.24 -6.92
C GLY A 48 -2.90 -2.86 -7.57
N SER A 49 -2.24 -1.96 -6.85
CA SER A 49 -2.00 -0.57 -7.31
C SER A 49 -1.15 -0.50 -8.59
N GLY A 50 -0.28 -1.48 -8.81
CA GLY A 50 0.51 -1.59 -10.04
C GLY A 50 -0.26 -1.99 -11.30
N ALA A 51 -1.60 -2.19 -11.21
CA ALA A 51 -2.43 -2.51 -12.37
C ALA A 51 -2.91 -1.28 -13.14
N THR A 52 -2.89 -0.11 -12.51
CA THR A 52 -3.38 1.15 -13.07
C THR A 52 -2.55 2.32 -12.57
N GLY A 53 -2.35 3.33 -13.43
CA GLY A 53 -1.78 4.61 -13.03
C GLY A 53 -0.30 4.58 -12.62
N ASN A 54 0.48 3.62 -13.14
CA ASN A 54 1.89 3.51 -12.80
C ASN A 54 2.76 3.61 -14.05
N ASP A 55 3.43 4.75 -14.16
CA ASP A 55 4.45 5.04 -15.14
C ASP A 55 5.79 5.46 -14.49
N HIS A 56 5.89 5.37 -13.14
CA HIS A 56 7.04 5.83 -12.38
C HIS A 56 7.69 4.68 -11.62
N PHE A 57 8.94 4.39 -11.97
CA PHE A 57 9.77 3.40 -11.29
C PHE A 57 10.90 4.11 -10.54
N SER A 58 10.90 4.08 -9.20
CA SER A 58 11.99 4.66 -8.42
C SER A 58 13.28 3.88 -8.64
N CYS A 59 14.33 4.52 -9.16
CA CYS A 59 15.61 3.86 -9.38
C CYS A 59 16.77 4.85 -9.52
N TYR A 60 17.98 4.32 -9.39
CA TYR A 60 19.23 4.98 -9.70
C TYR A 60 19.87 4.29 -10.90
N ILE A 61 20.21 5.07 -11.93
CA ILE A 61 20.91 4.61 -13.15
C ILE A 61 22.21 5.40 -13.28
N PRO A 62 23.39 4.79 -13.14
CA PRO A 62 24.67 5.50 -13.17
C PRO A 62 24.91 6.30 -14.46
N GLU A 63 24.42 5.81 -15.59
CA GLU A 63 24.52 6.48 -16.90
C GLU A 63 23.78 7.83 -16.94
N VAL A 64 22.76 8.01 -16.10
CA VAL A 64 21.94 9.23 -16.03
C VAL A 64 22.35 10.11 -14.85
N HIS A 65 22.59 9.50 -13.69
CA HIS A 65 22.80 10.21 -12.43
C HIS A 65 24.28 10.44 -12.08
N GLY A 66 25.21 9.85 -12.86
CA GLY A 66 26.63 9.81 -12.53
C GLY A 66 26.97 8.68 -11.54
N PRO A 67 28.27 8.52 -11.23
CA PRO A 67 28.74 7.40 -10.38
C PRO A 67 28.47 7.59 -8.87
N ASP A 68 28.13 8.81 -8.44
CA ASP A 68 27.85 9.13 -7.04
C ASP A 68 26.35 9.04 -6.75
N ILE A 69 25.97 8.07 -5.92
CA ILE A 69 24.57 7.85 -5.52
C ILE A 69 24.05 8.85 -4.49
N GLU A 70 24.95 9.55 -3.75
CA GLU A 70 24.56 10.37 -2.60
C GLU A 70 23.58 11.51 -2.93
N PRO A 71 23.67 12.23 -4.08
CA PRO A 71 22.69 13.23 -4.43
C PRO A 71 21.29 12.63 -4.63
N VAL A 72 21.20 11.46 -5.27
CA VAL A 72 19.93 10.75 -5.52
C VAL A 72 19.36 10.20 -4.21
N LEU A 73 20.19 9.65 -3.34
CA LEU A 73 19.78 9.16 -2.01
C LEU A 73 19.22 10.31 -1.15
N ARG A 74 19.88 11.47 -1.13
CA ARG A 74 19.36 12.65 -0.39
C ARG A 74 18.02 13.11 -0.92
N GLU A 75 17.84 13.12 -2.23
CA GLU A 75 16.55 13.47 -2.85
C GLU A 75 15.47 12.44 -2.50
N ALA A 76 15.77 11.15 -2.61
CA ALA A 76 14.84 10.07 -2.24
C ALA A 76 14.45 10.13 -0.76
N MET A 77 15.41 10.37 0.14
CA MET A 77 15.16 10.49 1.58
C MET A 77 14.34 11.73 1.96
N GLY A 78 14.50 12.84 1.22
CA GLY A 78 13.69 14.04 1.38
C GLY A 78 12.29 13.95 0.79
N SER A 79 12.05 13.00 -0.09
CA SER A 79 10.76 12.78 -0.77
C SER A 79 9.78 12.00 0.11
N LEU A 80 8.53 11.91 -0.38
CA LEU A 80 7.49 11.10 0.26
C LEU A 80 7.86 9.61 0.37
N ILE A 81 8.76 9.11 -0.48
CA ILE A 81 9.23 7.73 -0.47
C ILE A 81 10.11 7.44 0.75
N GLY A 82 11.11 8.30 1.00
CA GLY A 82 12.13 8.08 2.03
C GLY A 82 11.80 8.69 3.39
N GLN A 83 10.79 9.54 3.46
CA GLN A 83 10.46 10.25 4.70
C GLN A 83 10.08 9.27 5.83
N ASN A 84 10.78 9.36 6.96
CA ASN A 84 10.63 8.46 8.12
C ASN A 84 10.89 6.98 7.79
N LYS A 85 11.89 6.68 6.93
CA LYS A 85 12.32 5.34 6.58
C LYS A 85 13.72 5.03 7.12
N ASP A 86 14.10 3.78 7.09
CA ASP A 86 15.47 3.35 7.34
C ASP A 86 16.35 3.75 6.15
N PRO A 87 17.38 4.63 6.33
CA PRO A 87 18.22 5.09 5.22
C PRO A 87 18.92 3.95 4.48
N GLY A 88 19.38 2.91 5.20
CA GLY A 88 20.02 1.75 4.59
C GLY A 88 19.10 0.97 3.65
N MET A 89 17.79 0.93 3.92
CA MET A 89 16.83 0.29 3.02
C MET A 89 16.66 1.07 1.72
N ILE A 90 16.61 2.41 1.79
CA ILE A 90 16.49 3.28 0.61
C ILE A 90 17.78 3.22 -0.21
N ARG A 91 18.95 3.27 0.43
CA ARG A 91 20.25 3.11 -0.24
C ARG A 91 20.32 1.81 -1.01
N LEU A 92 20.06 0.70 -0.34
CA LEU A 92 20.13 -0.64 -0.94
C LEU A 92 19.15 -0.80 -2.10
N HIS A 93 17.93 -0.25 -1.96
CA HIS A 93 16.98 -0.19 -3.06
C HIS A 93 17.56 0.54 -4.27
N LEU A 94 18.11 1.74 -4.09
CA LEU A 94 18.67 2.52 -5.20
C LEU A 94 19.86 1.80 -5.86
N GLU A 95 20.75 1.19 -5.07
CA GLU A 95 21.91 0.43 -5.57
C GLU A 95 21.51 -0.76 -6.45
N GLU A 96 20.43 -1.46 -6.09
CA GLU A 96 19.98 -2.68 -6.78
C GLU A 96 18.82 -2.44 -7.77
N SER A 97 18.20 -1.26 -7.78
CA SER A 97 16.99 -0.97 -8.54
C SER A 97 17.15 -1.11 -10.05
N PHE A 98 18.35 -0.78 -10.57
CA PHE A 98 18.60 -0.86 -12.00
C PHE A 98 18.64 -2.31 -12.52
N ASP A 99 19.03 -3.27 -11.69
CA ASP A 99 18.96 -4.69 -12.06
C ASP A 99 17.50 -5.14 -12.24
N ILE A 100 16.59 -4.64 -11.42
CA ILE A 100 15.15 -4.92 -11.58
C ILE A 100 14.60 -4.26 -12.84
N VAL A 101 15.02 -3.01 -13.15
CA VAL A 101 14.64 -2.32 -14.39
C VAL A 101 15.09 -3.11 -15.63
N ARG A 102 16.36 -3.59 -15.65
CA ARG A 102 16.87 -4.41 -16.74
C ARG A 102 16.11 -5.72 -16.89
N LYS A 103 15.82 -6.39 -15.78
CA LYS A 103 15.02 -7.63 -15.76
C LYS A 103 13.62 -7.40 -16.34
N TRP A 104 12.97 -6.30 -16.00
CA TRP A 104 11.66 -5.95 -16.54
C TRP A 104 11.71 -5.68 -18.05
N GLU A 105 12.75 -5.02 -18.53
CA GLU A 105 12.96 -4.77 -19.96
C GLU A 105 13.18 -6.09 -20.73
N GLU A 106 13.98 -7.02 -20.19
CA GLU A 106 14.18 -8.37 -20.73
C GLU A 106 12.87 -9.17 -20.81
N TRP A 107 11.96 -8.96 -19.87
CA TRP A 107 10.63 -9.59 -19.89
C TRP A 107 9.65 -8.93 -20.86
N GLY A 108 10.03 -7.82 -21.48
CA GLY A 108 9.24 -7.11 -22.49
C GLY A 108 8.34 -5.99 -21.93
N ILE A 109 8.62 -5.50 -20.73
CA ILE A 109 8.05 -4.25 -20.23
C ILE A 109 8.87 -3.11 -20.83
N ASN A 110 8.21 -2.16 -21.50
CA ASN A 110 8.92 -1.08 -22.19
C ASN A 110 9.39 -0.01 -21.17
N MET A 111 10.62 -0.19 -20.68
CA MET A 111 11.24 0.71 -19.71
C MET A 111 11.83 1.99 -20.35
N ARG A 112 11.88 2.06 -21.69
CA ARG A 112 12.38 3.20 -22.47
C ARG A 112 11.41 3.58 -23.59
N PRO A 113 10.20 4.07 -23.29
CA PRO A 113 9.19 4.34 -24.33
C PRO A 113 9.63 5.39 -25.36
N LEU A 114 10.60 6.26 -25.01
CA LEU A 114 11.20 7.25 -25.91
C LEU A 114 12.58 6.84 -26.43
N GLY A 115 12.96 5.55 -26.34
CA GLY A 115 14.26 5.02 -26.77
C GLY A 115 15.43 5.39 -25.85
N LYS A 116 15.19 6.11 -24.74
CA LYS A 116 16.19 6.54 -23.78
C LYS A 116 15.64 6.45 -22.35
N TRP A 117 16.53 6.44 -21.35
CA TRP A 117 16.14 6.57 -19.95
C TRP A 117 15.52 7.95 -19.73
N ASN A 118 14.28 8.01 -19.32
CA ASN A 118 13.52 9.24 -19.16
C ASN A 118 13.06 9.42 -17.72
N PHE A 119 13.63 10.45 -17.07
CA PHE A 119 13.25 10.85 -15.72
C PHE A 119 12.53 12.20 -15.79
N GLN A 120 11.23 12.23 -15.49
CA GLN A 120 10.39 13.41 -15.57
C GLN A 120 9.57 13.62 -14.29
N GLY A 121 9.31 14.88 -13.96
CA GLY A 121 8.50 15.27 -12.80
C GLY A 121 9.13 14.92 -11.45
N HIS A 122 8.43 15.23 -10.38
CA HIS A 122 8.77 14.89 -8.99
C HIS A 122 10.13 15.40 -8.47
N ALA A 123 10.72 16.40 -9.08
CA ALA A 123 11.92 17.07 -8.56
C ALA A 123 11.91 18.55 -8.88
N LEU A 124 12.51 19.33 -8.00
CA LEU A 124 12.78 20.74 -8.23
C LEU A 124 13.84 20.91 -9.32
N PRO A 125 13.84 22.04 -10.06
CA PRO A 125 14.89 22.35 -10.99
C PRO A 125 16.29 22.25 -10.35
N GLY A 126 17.23 21.59 -11.04
CA GLY A 126 18.59 21.39 -10.54
C GLY A 126 18.78 20.27 -9.51
N ARG A 127 17.73 19.54 -9.16
CA ARG A 127 17.83 18.34 -8.30
C ARG A 127 17.75 17.05 -9.10
N PRO A 128 18.38 15.96 -8.63
CA PRO A 128 18.25 14.65 -9.25
C PRO A 128 16.80 14.18 -9.27
N ARG A 129 16.39 13.49 -10.31
CA ARG A 129 15.08 12.87 -10.42
C ARG A 129 15.19 11.38 -10.15
N VAL A 130 14.31 10.84 -9.32
CA VAL A 130 14.37 9.47 -8.82
C VAL A 130 13.44 8.53 -9.60
N PHE A 131 12.45 9.09 -10.31
CA PHE A 131 11.40 8.32 -10.97
C PHE A 131 11.64 8.18 -12.47
N LEU A 132 11.97 6.95 -12.90
CA LEU A 132 12.03 6.57 -14.31
C LEU A 132 10.61 6.45 -14.86
N LYS A 133 10.34 7.17 -15.94
CA LYS A 133 9.08 7.06 -16.69
C LYS A 133 9.15 5.88 -17.65
N PHE A 134 8.14 5.02 -17.65
CA PHE A 134 8.08 3.83 -18.48
C PHE A 134 6.63 3.53 -18.92
N ASP A 135 6.44 2.61 -19.86
CA ASP A 135 5.13 2.15 -20.29
C ASP A 135 4.63 1.00 -19.38
N GLY A 136 3.82 1.34 -18.40
CA GLY A 136 3.29 0.39 -17.40
C GLY A 136 2.04 -0.38 -17.81
N ARG A 137 1.46 -0.14 -19.01
CA ARG A 137 0.16 -0.72 -19.43
C ARG A 137 0.10 -2.25 -19.34
N LYS A 138 1.19 -2.92 -19.68
CA LYS A 138 1.25 -4.39 -19.76
C LYS A 138 1.99 -5.04 -18.59
N GLN A 139 2.53 -4.27 -17.65
CA GLN A 139 3.41 -4.80 -16.60
C GLN A 139 2.79 -5.96 -15.83
N LYS A 140 1.53 -5.87 -15.40
CA LYS A 140 0.86 -6.94 -14.65
C LYS A 140 0.61 -8.18 -15.50
N ALA A 141 0.27 -8.03 -16.77
CA ALA A 141 0.10 -9.16 -17.69
C ALA A 141 1.43 -9.88 -17.94
N VAL A 142 2.52 -9.14 -18.11
CA VAL A 142 3.87 -9.68 -18.27
C VAL A 142 4.29 -10.43 -17.01
N LEU A 143 4.13 -9.85 -15.82
CA LEU A 143 4.48 -10.52 -14.57
C LEU A 143 3.64 -11.78 -14.32
N ALA A 144 2.36 -11.77 -14.68
CA ALA A 144 1.51 -12.97 -14.59
C ALA A 144 2.01 -14.09 -15.52
N GLU A 145 2.47 -13.73 -16.73
CA GLU A 145 3.05 -14.70 -17.66
C GLU A 145 4.40 -15.22 -17.16
N GLN A 146 5.23 -14.37 -16.55
CA GLN A 146 6.49 -14.81 -15.94
C GLN A 146 6.23 -15.78 -14.76
N MET A 147 5.27 -15.50 -13.89
CA MET A 147 4.88 -16.46 -12.83
C MET A 147 4.50 -17.82 -13.43
N LYS A 148 3.69 -17.83 -14.51
CA LYS A 148 3.31 -19.05 -15.21
C LYS A 148 4.51 -19.80 -15.79
N LYS A 149 5.43 -19.11 -16.46
CA LYS A 149 6.67 -19.70 -17.02
C LYS A 149 7.54 -20.35 -15.96
N HIS A 150 7.59 -19.76 -14.74
CA HIS A 150 8.34 -20.32 -13.62
C HIS A 150 7.57 -21.38 -12.82
N GLY A 151 6.38 -21.80 -13.29
CA GLY A 151 5.60 -22.85 -12.63
C GLY A 151 5.00 -22.46 -11.28
N VAL A 152 4.73 -21.16 -11.08
CA VAL A 152 4.05 -20.67 -9.88
C VAL A 152 2.57 -21.06 -9.93
N GLN A 153 2.06 -21.66 -8.88
CA GLN A 153 0.63 -21.94 -8.74
C GLN A 153 -0.09 -20.69 -8.25
N VAL A 154 -1.04 -20.18 -9.03
CA VAL A 154 -1.83 -18.99 -8.69
C VAL A 154 -3.28 -19.39 -8.40
N LEU A 155 -3.77 -19.01 -7.24
CA LEU A 155 -5.19 -19.08 -6.86
C LEU A 155 -5.77 -17.67 -6.83
N ASN A 156 -6.46 -17.29 -7.90
CA ASN A 156 -7.23 -16.03 -7.96
C ASN A 156 -8.53 -16.18 -7.15
N HIS A 157 -9.04 -15.10 -6.61
CA HIS A 157 -10.24 -15.06 -5.77
C HIS A 157 -10.07 -15.82 -4.43
N HIS A 158 -8.83 -15.78 -3.90
CA HIS A 158 -8.48 -16.42 -2.63
C HIS A 158 -7.74 -15.44 -1.71
N PRO A 159 -8.44 -14.45 -1.08
CA PRO A 159 -7.82 -13.58 -0.09
C PRO A 159 -7.36 -14.38 1.13
N VAL A 160 -6.13 -14.12 1.58
CA VAL A 160 -5.63 -14.63 2.87
C VAL A 160 -6.31 -13.86 3.99
N VAL A 161 -6.86 -14.56 4.96
CA VAL A 161 -7.60 -13.97 6.09
C VAL A 161 -6.95 -14.24 7.44
N GLU A 162 -6.05 -15.25 7.55
CA GLU A 162 -5.31 -15.53 8.76
C GLU A 162 -4.00 -16.28 8.47
N LEU A 163 -3.00 -16.13 9.36
CA LEU A 163 -1.76 -16.88 9.35
C LEU A 163 -1.75 -17.92 10.47
N ALA A 164 -1.32 -19.13 10.14
CA ALA A 164 -1.09 -20.17 11.13
C ALA A 164 0.31 -20.01 11.73
N LYS A 165 0.40 -19.89 13.05
CA LYS A 165 1.67 -19.86 13.80
C LYS A 165 1.70 -21.00 14.82
N VAL A 166 2.76 -21.81 14.77
CA VAL A 166 2.98 -22.96 15.65
C VAL A 166 4.39 -22.85 16.23
N GLY A 167 4.53 -22.98 17.53
CA GLY A 167 5.84 -22.90 18.19
C GLY A 167 6.59 -21.58 17.93
N GLY A 168 5.87 -20.47 17.78
CA GLY A 168 6.48 -19.15 17.50
C GLY A 168 6.86 -18.90 16.02
N ARG A 169 6.70 -19.89 15.14
CA ARG A 169 7.03 -19.82 13.72
C ARG A 169 5.77 -19.93 12.84
N ILE A 170 5.79 -19.33 11.66
CA ILE A 170 4.76 -19.54 10.63
C ILE A 170 4.75 -21.00 10.16
N ALA A 171 3.53 -21.53 10.02
CA ALA A 171 3.25 -22.89 9.55
C ALA A 171 2.29 -22.92 8.35
N GLY A 172 1.75 -21.77 7.93
CA GLY A 172 0.86 -21.68 6.77
C GLY A 172 -0.10 -20.51 6.81
N ALA A 173 -1.10 -20.56 5.95
CA ALA A 173 -2.11 -19.53 5.78
C ALA A 173 -3.52 -20.13 5.59
N LEU A 174 -4.52 -19.40 6.07
CA LEU A 174 -5.94 -19.60 5.77
C LEU A 174 -6.37 -18.56 4.74
N ALA A 175 -6.96 -19.02 3.65
CA ALA A 175 -7.60 -18.17 2.66
C ALA A 175 -9.10 -18.46 2.55
N LEU A 176 -9.85 -17.46 2.09
CA LEU A 176 -11.25 -17.59 1.73
C LEU A 176 -11.35 -17.82 0.23
N ASP A 177 -12.10 -18.83 -0.21
CA ASP A 177 -12.49 -19.02 -1.60
C ASP A 177 -13.75 -18.20 -1.88
N ILE A 178 -13.60 -17.15 -2.67
CA ILE A 178 -14.67 -16.25 -3.11
C ILE A 178 -14.97 -16.39 -4.60
N SER A 179 -14.55 -17.48 -5.22
CA SER A 179 -14.77 -17.74 -6.65
C SER A 179 -16.23 -18.06 -6.99
N THR A 180 -17.02 -18.44 -5.98
CA THR A 180 -18.46 -18.68 -6.06
C THR A 180 -19.20 -17.89 -4.98
N PRO A 181 -20.54 -17.67 -5.12
CA PRO A 181 -21.33 -17.00 -4.09
C PRO A 181 -21.25 -17.67 -2.72
N GLU A 182 -21.20 -18.99 -2.65
CA GLU A 182 -21.01 -19.75 -1.42
C GLU A 182 -19.53 -19.72 -1.02
N PRO A 183 -19.21 -19.28 0.20
CA PRO A 183 -17.83 -19.23 0.66
C PRO A 183 -17.25 -20.62 0.95
N GLY A 184 -15.93 -20.73 0.86
CA GLY A 184 -15.17 -21.91 1.27
C GLY A 184 -13.83 -21.49 1.88
N PHE A 185 -13.24 -22.35 2.71
CA PHE A 185 -11.89 -22.15 3.20
C PHE A 185 -10.88 -22.94 2.39
N VAL A 186 -9.69 -22.35 2.21
CA VAL A 186 -8.51 -23.00 1.67
C VAL A 186 -7.38 -22.88 2.67
N LEU A 187 -6.80 -24.00 3.05
CA LEU A 187 -5.64 -24.07 3.94
C LEU A 187 -4.38 -24.35 3.12
N VAL A 188 -3.32 -23.60 3.34
CA VAL A 188 -2.02 -23.86 2.69
C VAL A 188 -0.96 -24.00 3.75
N LYS A 189 -0.41 -25.20 3.92
CA LYS A 189 0.74 -25.48 4.80
C LYS A 189 2.00 -24.94 4.14
N SER A 190 2.79 -24.18 4.87
CA SER A 190 4.07 -23.66 4.38
C SER A 190 4.95 -23.17 5.54
N PRO A 191 6.25 -23.45 5.54
CA PRO A 191 7.19 -22.92 6.52
C PRO A 191 7.47 -21.43 6.32
N ASN A 192 7.18 -20.88 5.13
CA ASN A 192 7.47 -19.49 4.79
C ASN A 192 6.28 -18.83 4.07
N VAL A 193 5.84 -17.69 4.60
CA VAL A 193 4.76 -16.88 4.03
C VAL A 193 5.25 -15.46 3.79
N ILE A 194 5.03 -14.95 2.57
CA ILE A 194 5.35 -13.57 2.20
C ILE A 194 4.03 -12.80 2.09
N VAL A 195 3.83 -11.78 2.94
CA VAL A 195 2.67 -10.89 2.85
C VAL A 195 2.99 -9.73 1.91
N SER A 196 2.20 -9.59 0.83
CA SER A 196 2.35 -8.55 -0.19
C SER A 196 0.98 -8.00 -0.64
N THR A 197 0.14 -7.66 0.35
CA THR A 197 -1.26 -7.27 0.18
C THR A 197 -1.48 -5.79 -0.15
N GLY A 198 -0.39 -5.01 -0.25
CA GLY A 198 -0.43 -3.59 -0.59
C GLY A 198 -0.77 -2.68 0.59
N LEU A 199 -1.10 -1.43 0.27
CA LEU A 199 -1.44 -0.39 1.26
C LEU A 199 -2.82 -0.62 1.88
N THR A 200 -3.14 0.12 2.96
CA THR A 200 -4.46 0.08 3.58
C THR A 200 -5.25 1.35 3.29
N HIS A 201 -6.39 1.18 2.63
CA HIS A 201 -7.47 2.16 2.48
C HIS A 201 -8.59 1.92 3.48
N ARG A 202 -9.62 2.78 3.45
CA ARG A 202 -10.89 2.63 4.18
C ARG A 202 -10.80 2.74 5.71
N LEU A 203 -9.66 3.20 6.24
CA LEU A 203 -9.57 3.59 7.66
C LEU A 203 -10.23 4.95 7.92
N TYR A 204 -10.14 5.87 6.96
CA TYR A 204 -10.67 7.23 7.04
C TYR A 204 -11.69 7.48 5.94
N THR A 205 -12.58 8.45 6.14
CA THR A 205 -13.56 8.85 5.13
C THR A 205 -12.87 9.44 3.91
N ASN A 206 -13.17 8.91 2.73
CA ASN A 206 -12.72 9.49 1.46
C ASN A 206 -13.72 10.56 0.99
N ALA A 207 -13.27 11.81 0.93
CA ALA A 207 -14.08 12.92 0.44
C ALA A 207 -13.98 13.11 -1.09
N ALA A 208 -13.05 12.42 -1.77
CA ALA A 208 -12.82 12.57 -3.19
C ALA A 208 -13.84 11.82 -4.07
N THR A 209 -14.60 10.89 -3.51
CA THR A 209 -15.60 10.10 -4.24
C THR A 209 -16.97 10.19 -3.57
N PRO A 210 -18.06 10.05 -4.36
CA PRO A 210 -19.42 10.04 -3.81
C PRO A 210 -19.68 8.92 -2.80
N SER A 211 -18.99 7.77 -2.97
CA SER A 211 -19.13 6.63 -2.07
C SER A 211 -18.49 6.85 -0.69
N ARG A 212 -17.61 7.85 -0.57
CA ARG A 212 -16.87 8.20 0.65
C ARG A 212 -16.03 7.07 1.25
N MET A 213 -15.93 5.93 0.58
CA MET A 213 -15.29 4.72 1.09
C MET A 213 -14.10 4.27 0.24
N PHE A 214 -14.22 4.35 -1.09
CA PHE A 214 -13.18 3.90 -2.01
C PHE A 214 -12.42 5.07 -2.62
N ASN A 215 -11.11 4.99 -2.55
CA ASN A 215 -10.18 5.98 -3.08
C ASN A 215 -9.98 5.81 -4.59
N THR A 216 -9.70 6.91 -5.28
CA THR A 216 -9.42 6.92 -6.71
C THR A 216 -7.93 6.99 -7.05
N SER A 217 -7.06 7.19 -6.06
CA SER A 217 -5.62 7.39 -6.32
C SER A 217 -4.85 6.09 -6.56
N HIS A 218 -5.25 5.01 -5.87
CA HIS A 218 -4.61 3.70 -5.93
C HIS A 218 -5.67 2.61 -5.99
N CYS A 219 -5.26 1.35 -5.93
CA CYS A 219 -6.22 0.24 -5.91
C CYS A 219 -7.12 0.31 -4.66
N PRO A 220 -8.41 0.62 -4.81
CA PRO A 220 -9.32 0.77 -3.66
C PRO A 220 -9.62 -0.55 -2.95
N ASN A 221 -9.20 -1.66 -3.52
CA ASN A 221 -9.44 -3.00 -2.97
C ASN A 221 -8.39 -3.43 -1.94
N CYS A 222 -7.30 -2.68 -1.74
CA CYS A 222 -6.32 -2.97 -0.69
C CYS A 222 -6.86 -2.49 0.66
N ALA A 223 -6.97 -3.39 1.63
CA ALA A 223 -7.48 -3.05 2.96
C ALA A 223 -6.93 -3.99 4.03
N GLY A 224 -6.22 -3.43 5.00
CA GLY A 224 -5.89 -4.07 6.27
C GLY A 224 -4.90 -5.24 6.25
N GLY A 225 -4.23 -5.53 5.14
CA GLY A 225 -3.36 -6.71 5.09
C GLY A 225 -2.18 -6.72 6.06
N GLN A 226 -1.80 -5.57 6.63
CA GLN A 226 -0.85 -5.46 7.74
C GLN A 226 -1.32 -6.23 8.98
N ALA A 227 -2.64 -6.37 9.16
CA ALA A 227 -3.25 -7.11 10.27
C ALA A 227 -2.84 -8.58 10.33
N LEU A 228 -2.51 -9.21 9.20
CA LEU A 228 -1.99 -10.57 9.16
C LEU A 228 -0.69 -10.68 9.97
N GLY A 229 0.24 -9.76 9.74
CA GLY A 229 1.49 -9.69 10.51
C GLY A 229 1.25 -9.27 11.97
N TRP A 230 0.34 -8.32 12.21
CA TRP A 230 -0.05 -7.88 13.55
C TRP A 230 -0.50 -9.05 14.43
N ARG A 231 -1.47 -9.83 13.97
CA ARG A 231 -1.98 -10.99 14.71
C ARG A 231 -0.93 -12.10 14.89
N ALA A 232 0.01 -12.20 13.96
CA ALA A 232 1.15 -13.10 14.11
C ALA A 232 2.19 -12.61 15.16
N GLY A 233 2.10 -11.35 15.61
CA GLY A 233 3.03 -10.71 16.54
C GLY A 233 4.23 -10.04 15.87
N ALA A 234 4.14 -9.76 14.57
CA ALA A 234 5.18 -9.01 13.87
C ALA A 234 5.15 -7.53 14.25
N LYS A 235 6.34 -6.93 14.32
CA LYS A 235 6.49 -5.50 14.57
C LYS A 235 6.00 -4.68 13.38
N MET A 236 5.31 -3.57 13.65
CA MET A 236 4.93 -2.56 12.67
C MET A 236 5.52 -1.21 13.04
N VAL A 237 5.80 -0.38 12.04
CA VAL A 237 6.36 0.96 12.22
C VAL A 237 5.59 2.01 11.44
N ASN A 238 5.68 3.26 11.88
CA ASN A 238 5.06 4.44 11.24
C ASN A 238 3.52 4.39 11.18
N MET A 239 2.86 3.58 12.00
CA MET A 239 1.39 3.45 12.01
C MET A 239 0.72 4.77 12.40
N GLU A 240 1.33 5.58 13.25
CA GLU A 240 0.85 6.91 13.67
C GLU A 240 1.05 8.01 12.62
N LEU A 241 1.79 7.73 11.54
CA LEU A 241 2.15 8.65 10.47
C LEU A 241 1.45 8.29 9.14
N PRO A 242 0.11 8.26 9.05
CA PRO A 242 -0.58 7.92 7.81
C PRO A 242 -0.11 8.81 6.67
N TYR A 243 -0.05 8.24 5.47
CA TYR A 243 0.31 8.95 4.26
C TYR A 243 -0.91 9.63 3.67
N THR A 244 -0.75 10.86 3.22
CA THR A 244 -1.79 11.59 2.49
C THR A 244 -1.28 11.98 1.12
N HIS A 245 -2.10 11.81 0.12
CA HIS A 245 -1.83 12.21 -1.26
C HIS A 245 -2.81 13.29 -1.70
N ALA A 246 -2.49 13.98 -2.78
CA ALA A 246 -3.36 14.94 -3.41
C ALA A 246 -3.55 14.59 -4.90
N GLY A 247 -4.64 15.03 -5.48
CA GLY A 247 -4.93 14.82 -6.90
C GLY A 247 -6.30 15.34 -7.28
N ILE A 248 -6.71 14.96 -8.47
CA ILE A 248 -7.96 15.39 -9.08
C ILE A 248 -9.15 14.75 -8.36
N LYS A 249 -10.13 15.55 -8.02
CA LYS A 249 -11.38 15.11 -7.40
C LYS A 249 -12.27 14.42 -8.44
N TYR A 250 -12.89 13.31 -8.06
CA TYR A 250 -13.83 12.51 -8.87
C TYR A 250 -13.22 11.74 -10.06
N PHE A 251 -11.98 11.97 -10.40
CA PHE A 251 -11.31 11.25 -11.48
C PHE A 251 -10.26 10.28 -10.95
N GLN A 252 -9.92 9.29 -11.75
CA GLN A 252 -8.77 8.45 -11.46
C GLN A 252 -7.50 9.31 -11.52
N ARG A 253 -6.66 9.18 -10.50
CA ARG A 253 -5.42 9.93 -10.43
C ARG A 253 -4.46 9.47 -11.53
N ALA A 254 -3.95 10.41 -12.29
CA ALA A 254 -2.80 10.23 -13.17
C ALA A 254 -1.51 10.70 -12.49
N GLY A 255 -0.37 10.32 -13.02
CA GLY A 255 0.94 10.77 -12.55
C GLY A 255 1.09 12.30 -12.63
N LYS A 256 1.91 12.89 -11.77
CA LYS A 256 2.16 14.34 -11.75
C LYS A 256 2.79 14.85 -13.05
N ALA A 257 3.66 14.05 -13.67
CA ALA A 257 4.26 14.39 -14.96
C ALA A 257 3.29 14.20 -16.14
N THR A 258 2.10 13.67 -15.88
CA THR A 258 1.05 13.47 -16.88
C THR A 258 0.14 14.67 -17.00
N TRP A 259 -0.27 15.26 -15.86
CA TRP A 259 -1.04 16.48 -15.82
C TRP A 259 -0.10 17.68 -15.66
N ILE A 260 0.18 18.39 -16.75
CA ILE A 260 1.18 19.47 -16.82
C ILE A 260 0.59 20.87 -16.79
N GLY A 261 -0.66 21.02 -16.34
CA GLY A 261 -1.33 22.30 -16.15
C GLY A 261 -0.81 23.09 -14.95
N VAL A 262 -1.46 24.20 -14.67
CA VAL A 262 -1.15 25.11 -13.56
C VAL A 262 -2.24 25.00 -12.51
N TYR A 263 -1.87 24.80 -11.23
CA TYR A 263 -2.85 24.93 -10.16
C TYR A 263 -3.22 26.39 -9.94
N ARG A 264 -4.52 26.67 -9.88
CA ARG A 264 -5.05 28.02 -9.73
C ARG A 264 -6.10 28.10 -8.63
N TYR A 265 -6.19 29.30 -8.05
CA TYR A 265 -7.33 29.70 -7.23
C TYR A 265 -8.60 29.87 -8.08
N PRO A 266 -9.81 29.94 -7.44
CA PRO A 266 -11.06 30.18 -8.18
C PRO A 266 -11.09 31.49 -9.00
N ASP A 267 -10.28 32.47 -8.64
CA ASP A 267 -10.14 33.74 -9.36
C ASP A 267 -9.14 33.69 -10.54
N GLY A 268 -8.58 32.51 -10.84
CA GLY A 268 -7.66 32.28 -11.95
C GLY A 268 -6.20 32.57 -11.67
N ARG A 269 -5.83 33.13 -10.51
CA ARG A 269 -4.43 33.35 -10.16
C ARG A 269 -3.71 32.01 -9.91
N PRO A 270 -2.44 31.88 -10.33
CA PRO A 270 -1.65 30.69 -10.01
C PRO A 270 -1.55 30.47 -8.50
N LEU A 271 -1.61 29.19 -8.09
CA LEU A 271 -1.45 28.78 -6.70
C LEU A 271 0.04 28.77 -6.33
N GLY A 272 0.51 29.87 -5.81
CA GLY A 272 1.91 30.08 -5.45
C GLY A 272 2.79 30.53 -6.63
N PRO A 273 4.05 30.88 -6.37
CA PRO A 273 4.97 31.46 -7.35
C PRO A 273 5.76 30.40 -8.14
N PHE A 274 5.58 29.11 -7.86
CA PHE A 274 6.48 28.05 -8.35
C PHE A 274 6.19 27.63 -9.79
N VAL A 275 4.91 27.55 -10.15
CA VAL A 275 4.45 27.15 -11.48
C VAL A 275 3.41 28.17 -11.93
N THR A 276 3.76 28.95 -12.93
CA THR A 276 2.89 30.00 -13.51
C THR A 276 2.49 29.73 -14.96
N GLY A 277 3.09 28.71 -15.58
CA GLY A 277 2.77 28.22 -16.92
C GLY A 277 3.00 26.71 -17.02
N PRO A 278 2.37 26.03 -18.00
CA PRO A 278 2.54 24.59 -18.20
C PRO A 278 4.00 24.22 -18.51
N ASP A 279 4.48 23.13 -17.89
CA ASP A 279 5.83 22.62 -18.09
C ASP A 279 5.83 21.09 -18.15
N ALA A 280 6.19 20.54 -19.33
CA ALA A 280 6.23 19.10 -19.55
C ALA A 280 7.48 18.43 -18.92
N GLU A 281 8.55 19.19 -18.67
CA GLU A 281 9.79 18.65 -18.11
C GLU A 281 9.69 18.45 -16.61
N TYR A 282 9.15 19.43 -15.89
CA TYR A 282 9.04 19.39 -14.43
C TYR A 282 7.65 18.98 -13.98
N GLY A 283 6.65 19.03 -14.86
CA GLY A 283 5.26 18.86 -14.48
C GLY A 283 4.83 19.93 -13.48
N ASP A 284 3.95 19.59 -12.57
CA ASP A 284 3.58 20.50 -11.50
C ASP A 284 4.32 20.16 -10.20
N VAL A 285 5.22 21.04 -9.79
CA VAL A 285 5.99 20.92 -8.54
C VAL A 285 5.35 21.64 -7.36
N THR A 286 4.23 22.34 -7.56
CA THR A 286 3.56 23.10 -6.48
C THR A 286 3.22 22.20 -5.30
N ALA A 287 2.65 21.03 -5.55
CA ALA A 287 2.31 20.09 -4.48
C ALA A 287 3.53 19.44 -3.82
N ASP A 288 4.69 19.41 -4.46
CA ASP A 288 5.94 18.90 -3.88
C ASP A 288 6.61 19.93 -2.98
N ILE A 289 6.57 21.22 -3.38
CA ILE A 289 7.12 22.34 -2.59
C ILE A 289 6.18 22.68 -1.43
N TRP A 290 4.90 22.78 -1.71
CA TRP A 290 3.85 23.10 -0.76
C TRP A 290 2.90 21.92 -0.61
N ASN A 291 3.33 20.92 0.13
CA ASN A 291 2.62 19.63 0.26
C ASN A 291 1.26 19.72 0.98
N THR A 292 0.94 20.83 1.62
CA THR A 292 -0.35 21.09 2.28
C THR A 292 -1.25 22.03 1.47
N ALA A 293 -0.82 22.50 0.28
CA ALA A 293 -1.48 23.53 -0.51
C ALA A 293 -3.00 23.40 -0.60
N PHE A 294 -3.50 22.20 -0.98
CA PHE A 294 -4.93 21.97 -1.14
C PHE A 294 -5.71 22.02 0.19
N SER A 295 -5.07 21.66 1.29
CA SER A 295 -5.69 21.78 2.61
C SER A 295 -5.66 23.24 3.10
N ASP A 296 -4.57 23.95 2.82
CA ASP A 296 -4.37 25.33 3.25
C ASP A 296 -5.37 26.28 2.58
N VAL A 297 -5.59 26.14 1.26
CA VAL A 297 -6.55 26.98 0.53
C VAL A 297 -7.99 26.69 0.95
N MET A 298 -8.33 25.46 1.30
CA MET A 298 -9.63 25.13 1.86
C MET A 298 -9.81 25.68 3.28
N HIS A 299 -8.76 25.61 4.09
CA HIS A 299 -8.81 26.07 5.48
C HIS A 299 -8.93 27.59 5.59
N ASN A 300 -8.24 28.35 4.73
CA ASN A 300 -8.26 29.81 4.74
C ASN A 300 -9.40 30.44 3.91
N GLY A 301 -10.24 29.61 3.28
CA GLY A 301 -11.39 30.06 2.49
C GLY A 301 -11.05 30.57 1.08
N SER A 302 -9.80 30.42 0.61
CA SER A 302 -9.38 30.82 -0.74
C SER A 302 -9.57 29.74 -1.81
N GLY A 303 -9.91 28.50 -1.38
CA GLY A 303 -10.12 27.37 -2.27
C GLY A 303 -11.53 27.29 -2.88
N PRO A 304 -11.80 26.22 -3.63
CA PRO A 304 -10.90 25.10 -3.92
C PRO A 304 -9.78 25.45 -4.91
N ALA A 305 -8.77 24.54 -5.03
CA ALA A 305 -7.75 24.64 -6.07
C ALA A 305 -8.18 23.88 -7.33
N TYR A 306 -7.85 24.42 -8.48
CA TYR A 306 -8.14 23.81 -9.79
C TYR A 306 -6.86 23.56 -10.57
N LEU A 307 -6.77 22.41 -11.25
CA LEU A 307 -5.78 22.20 -12.31
C LEU A 307 -6.34 22.77 -13.61
N ASP A 308 -5.67 23.77 -14.14
CA ASP A 308 -6.01 24.47 -15.37
C ASP A 308 -4.97 24.18 -16.46
N CYS A 309 -5.42 23.61 -17.57
CA CYS A 309 -4.59 23.27 -18.73
C CYS A 309 -4.91 24.17 -19.94
N SER A 310 -5.62 25.28 -19.77
CA SER A 310 -6.03 26.15 -20.88
C SER A 310 -4.85 26.81 -21.63
N GLU A 311 -3.72 26.99 -20.96
CA GLU A 311 -2.48 27.51 -21.56
C GLU A 311 -1.59 26.43 -22.16
N CYS A 312 -2.00 25.13 -22.09
CA CYS A 312 -1.26 24.05 -22.74
C CYS A 312 -1.36 24.14 -24.25
N THR A 313 -0.25 23.95 -24.95
CA THR A 313 -0.24 23.82 -26.42
C THR A 313 -0.93 22.53 -26.86
N PRO A 314 -1.37 22.43 -28.15
CA PRO A 314 -1.91 21.18 -28.67
C PRO A 314 -0.99 19.97 -28.49
N ASP A 315 0.33 20.15 -28.62
CA ASP A 315 1.32 19.09 -28.40
C ASP A 315 1.39 18.66 -26.92
N MET A 316 1.27 19.59 -25.99
CA MET A 316 1.19 19.29 -24.56
C MET A 316 -0.08 18.50 -24.20
N LEU A 317 -1.23 18.88 -24.78
CA LEU A 317 -2.49 18.16 -24.59
C LEU A 317 -2.42 16.75 -25.19
N ALA A 318 -1.80 16.59 -26.36
CA ALA A 318 -1.56 15.29 -26.97
C ALA A 318 -0.62 14.43 -26.11
N TYR A 319 0.44 15.03 -25.58
CA TYR A 319 1.34 14.38 -24.62
C TYR A 319 0.58 13.89 -23.39
N MET A 320 -0.25 14.73 -22.75
CA MET A 320 -1.02 14.34 -21.56
C MET A 320 -1.93 13.14 -21.85
N ARG A 321 -2.62 13.15 -23.01
CA ARG A 321 -3.48 12.05 -23.42
C ARG A 321 -2.68 10.74 -23.64
N GLN A 322 -1.53 10.83 -24.31
CA GLN A 322 -0.66 9.68 -24.52
C GLN A 322 -0.09 9.16 -23.18
N ALA A 323 0.34 10.05 -22.30
CA ALA A 323 0.86 9.67 -20.99
C ALA A 323 -0.21 8.98 -20.12
N MET A 324 -1.46 9.46 -20.11
CA MET A 324 -2.57 8.76 -19.47
C MET A 324 -2.77 7.35 -20.05
N PHE A 325 -2.65 7.20 -21.37
CA PHE A 325 -2.76 5.90 -22.01
C PHE A 325 -1.62 4.97 -21.59
N ASP A 326 -0.40 5.46 -21.52
CA ASP A 326 0.79 4.70 -21.09
C ASP A 326 0.73 4.29 -19.60
N GLU A 327 0.04 5.07 -18.78
CA GLU A 327 -0.29 4.71 -17.40
C GLU A 327 -1.40 3.63 -17.28
N GLY A 328 -2.04 3.26 -18.38
CA GLY A 328 -3.16 2.31 -18.40
C GLY A 328 -4.52 2.93 -18.04
N LEU A 329 -4.67 4.24 -18.16
CA LEU A 329 -5.88 5.00 -17.81
C LEU A 329 -6.88 5.13 -18.97
N SER A 330 -6.96 4.13 -19.86
CA SER A 330 -7.86 4.15 -21.01
C SER A 330 -9.33 4.36 -20.61
N ALA A 331 -9.76 3.82 -19.46
CA ALA A 331 -11.12 4.03 -18.97
C ALA A 331 -11.39 5.50 -18.61
N LEU A 332 -10.42 6.22 -18.05
CA LEU A 332 -10.51 7.65 -17.78
C LEU A 332 -10.61 8.44 -19.10
N ILE A 333 -9.76 8.10 -20.08
CA ILE A 333 -9.79 8.75 -21.39
C ILE A 333 -11.17 8.59 -22.05
N HIS A 334 -11.71 7.37 -22.09
CA HIS A 334 -13.04 7.12 -22.65
C HIS A 334 -14.14 7.88 -21.88
N TYR A 335 -14.06 7.91 -20.55
CA TYR A 335 -15.03 8.67 -19.75
C TYR A 335 -14.98 10.18 -20.08
N MET A 336 -13.79 10.76 -20.23
CA MET A 336 -13.64 12.16 -20.60
C MET A 336 -14.20 12.42 -22.01
N ASP A 337 -13.91 11.54 -22.97
CA ASP A 337 -14.47 11.62 -24.34
C ASP A 337 -16.01 11.56 -24.33
N ASP A 338 -16.59 10.59 -23.63
CA ASP A 338 -18.05 10.40 -23.53
C ASP A 338 -18.76 11.59 -22.87
N LYS A 339 -18.08 12.27 -21.93
CA LYS A 339 -18.62 13.43 -21.21
C LYS A 339 -18.25 14.78 -21.83
N GLY A 340 -17.46 14.79 -22.89
CA GLY A 340 -16.96 16.02 -23.51
C GLY A 340 -16.05 16.82 -22.58
N ILE A 341 -15.29 16.15 -21.72
CA ILE A 341 -14.34 16.79 -20.81
C ILE A 341 -12.99 16.96 -21.54
N GLU A 342 -12.67 18.19 -21.85
CA GLU A 342 -11.44 18.58 -22.52
C GLU A 342 -10.51 19.32 -21.52
N PRO A 343 -9.35 18.77 -21.13
CA PRO A 343 -8.44 19.41 -20.18
C PRO A 343 -8.04 20.84 -20.54
N GLY A 344 -7.89 21.14 -21.84
CA GLY A 344 -7.57 22.50 -22.33
C GLY A 344 -8.73 23.50 -22.22
N ARG A 345 -9.95 23.07 -21.84
CA ARG A 345 -11.14 23.93 -21.73
C ARG A 345 -11.82 23.87 -20.37
N HIS A 346 -11.55 22.80 -19.61
CA HIS A 346 -12.21 22.53 -18.34
C HIS A 346 -11.17 22.39 -17.24
N ALA A 347 -11.12 23.35 -16.33
CA ALA A 347 -10.34 23.25 -15.12
C ALA A 347 -10.93 22.18 -14.19
N VAL A 348 -10.09 21.38 -13.57
CA VAL A 348 -10.50 20.25 -12.74
C VAL A 348 -10.14 20.50 -11.28
N GLU A 349 -11.13 20.38 -10.38
CA GLU A 349 -10.90 20.54 -8.95
C GLU A 349 -9.89 19.52 -8.42
N CYS A 350 -8.92 20.01 -7.65
CA CYS A 350 -7.93 19.19 -6.96
C CYS A 350 -8.11 19.26 -5.45
N MET A 351 -7.83 18.16 -4.78
CA MET A 351 -7.96 18.07 -3.33
C MET A 351 -6.95 17.10 -2.73
N ARG A 352 -6.84 17.15 -1.41
CA ARG A 352 -6.12 16.15 -0.63
C ARG A 352 -7.03 14.95 -0.37
N TYR A 353 -6.52 13.76 -0.63
CA TYR A 353 -7.25 12.51 -0.39
C TYR A 353 -7.20 12.12 1.10
N GLU A 354 -7.99 11.09 1.45
CA GLU A 354 -7.98 10.52 2.79
C GLU A 354 -6.58 10.00 3.17
N PRO A 355 -6.26 9.97 4.48
CA PRO A 355 -5.07 9.31 4.97
C PRO A 355 -5.10 7.79 4.73
N THR A 356 -3.96 7.21 4.38
CA THR A 356 -3.81 5.77 4.12
C THR A 356 -2.57 5.22 4.84
N LEU A 357 -2.51 3.92 5.04
CA LEU A 357 -1.29 3.25 5.50
C LEU A 357 -0.48 2.78 4.28
N HIS A 358 0.07 3.73 3.53
CA HIS A 358 0.92 3.51 2.38
C HIS A 358 2.38 3.63 2.78
N GLY A 359 3.14 2.54 2.69
CA GLY A 359 4.48 2.46 3.26
C GLY A 359 4.46 2.64 4.79
N ARG A 360 3.45 2.10 5.44
CA ARG A 360 3.24 2.10 6.90
C ARG A 360 2.77 0.70 7.28
N GLY A 361 3.41 0.06 8.23
CA GLY A 361 3.10 -1.32 8.62
C GLY A 361 4.33 -2.13 8.98
N LEU A 362 4.47 -3.34 8.44
CA LEU A 362 5.45 -4.31 8.89
C LEU A 362 6.89 -3.79 8.83
N ASP A 363 7.64 -3.97 9.93
CA ASP A 363 9.09 -3.74 9.99
C ASP A 363 9.82 -4.97 9.46
N VAL A 364 10.75 -4.76 8.54
CA VAL A 364 11.50 -5.83 7.91
C VAL A 364 13.02 -5.57 7.90
N ASP A 365 13.80 -6.62 7.72
CA ASP A 365 15.19 -6.50 7.37
C ASP A 365 15.40 -6.28 5.87
N ARG A 366 16.66 -6.21 5.42
CA ARG A 366 17.04 -6.01 4.01
C ARG A 366 16.55 -7.12 3.07
N ASP A 367 16.18 -8.26 3.60
CA ASP A 367 15.70 -9.44 2.87
C ASP A 367 14.20 -9.65 3.03
N GLY A 368 13.49 -8.67 3.57
CA GLY A 368 12.05 -8.73 3.77
C GLY A 368 11.59 -9.60 4.93
N ARG A 369 12.50 -10.12 5.79
CA ARG A 369 12.13 -10.90 6.98
C ARG A 369 11.52 -9.97 8.03
N THR A 370 10.41 -10.38 8.62
CA THR A 370 9.83 -9.71 9.79
C THR A 370 10.46 -10.20 11.10
N SER A 371 9.97 -9.68 12.23
CA SER A 371 10.35 -10.19 13.55
C SER A 371 9.82 -11.60 13.87
N VAL A 372 8.96 -12.16 13.03
CA VAL A 372 8.38 -13.52 13.21
C VAL A 372 9.05 -14.49 12.25
N PRO A 373 9.67 -15.58 12.75
CA PRO A 373 10.31 -16.59 11.91
C PRO A 373 9.33 -17.18 10.86
N GLY A 374 9.78 -17.25 9.61
CA GLY A 374 8.99 -17.73 8.48
C GLY A 374 7.98 -16.71 7.93
N LEU A 375 7.94 -15.49 8.47
CA LEU A 375 7.11 -14.40 7.96
C LEU A 375 7.98 -13.34 7.27
N TYR A 376 7.62 -13.05 6.03
CA TYR A 376 8.24 -12.02 5.19
C TYR A 376 7.19 -11.00 4.75
N ALA A 377 7.65 -9.83 4.34
CA ALA A 377 6.76 -8.82 3.75
C ALA A 377 7.43 -8.06 2.61
N ALA A 378 6.64 -7.64 1.62
CA ALA A 378 7.11 -6.84 0.50
C ALA A 378 6.01 -5.92 -0.05
N GLY A 379 6.40 -4.77 -0.58
CA GLY A 379 5.49 -3.77 -1.14
C GLY A 379 4.96 -2.77 -0.11
N ASP A 380 3.88 -2.10 -0.48
CA ASP A 380 3.39 -0.89 0.23
C ASP A 380 2.89 -1.10 1.67
N LEU A 381 2.76 -2.35 2.12
CA LEU A 381 2.47 -2.66 3.53
C LEU A 381 3.71 -2.63 4.43
N VAL A 382 4.91 -2.48 3.87
CA VAL A 382 6.16 -2.40 4.63
C VAL A 382 6.36 -1.00 5.17
N GLY A 383 6.66 -0.87 6.45
CA GLY A 383 6.70 0.42 7.14
C GLY A 383 8.05 1.13 7.08
N ASN A 384 9.15 0.42 6.98
CA ASN A 384 10.51 0.97 7.12
C ASN A 384 11.30 1.10 5.80
N ALA A 385 10.81 0.54 4.68
CA ALA A 385 11.53 0.55 3.39
C ALA A 385 10.94 1.59 2.46
N GLY A 386 10.08 2.34 2.50
CA GLY A 386 9.47 3.21 1.50
C GLY A 386 8.27 2.56 0.83
N CYS A 387 7.83 3.14 -0.25
CA CYS A 387 6.63 2.69 -0.96
C CYS A 387 6.75 2.95 -2.47
N GLY A 388 5.82 2.40 -3.22
CA GLY A 388 5.75 2.55 -4.66
C GLY A 388 6.32 1.37 -5.43
N LEU A 389 6.15 1.43 -6.72
CA LEU A 389 6.30 0.29 -7.63
C LEU A 389 7.72 -0.27 -7.66
N GLY A 390 8.74 0.59 -7.75
CA GLY A 390 10.14 0.16 -7.78
C GLY A 390 10.56 -0.55 -6.49
N LEU A 391 10.20 0.01 -5.34
CA LEU A 391 10.45 -0.60 -4.03
C LEU A 391 9.68 -1.91 -3.85
N ALA A 392 8.43 -1.98 -4.30
CA ALA A 392 7.65 -3.21 -4.23
C ALA A 392 8.29 -4.33 -5.06
N ALA A 393 8.76 -4.01 -6.28
CA ALA A 393 9.42 -4.97 -7.16
C ALA A 393 10.75 -5.46 -6.57
N TRP A 394 11.58 -4.53 -6.11
CA TRP A 394 12.88 -4.82 -5.51
C TRP A 394 12.76 -5.66 -4.23
N LEU A 395 11.95 -5.22 -3.27
CA LEU A 395 11.82 -5.94 -1.99
C LEU A 395 11.12 -7.28 -2.16
N GLY A 396 10.15 -7.37 -3.10
CA GLY A 396 9.55 -8.65 -3.49
C GLY A 396 10.59 -9.64 -4.01
N TRP A 397 11.50 -9.16 -4.86
CA TRP A 397 12.59 -9.96 -5.39
C TRP A 397 13.51 -10.51 -4.29
N ARG A 398 13.90 -9.67 -3.33
CA ARG A 398 14.73 -10.08 -2.19
C ARG A 398 14.00 -11.04 -1.25
N ALA A 399 12.76 -10.72 -0.88
CA ALA A 399 11.96 -11.55 0.03
C ALA A 399 11.71 -12.96 -0.53
N GLY A 400 11.47 -13.07 -1.85
CA GLY A 400 11.29 -14.38 -2.49
C GLY A 400 12.54 -15.24 -2.43
N ARG A 401 13.72 -14.66 -2.74
CA ARG A 401 15.01 -15.36 -2.64
C ARG A 401 15.31 -15.78 -1.19
N ALA A 402 15.07 -14.89 -0.23
CA ALA A 402 15.30 -15.19 1.18
C ALA A 402 14.37 -16.29 1.68
N ALA A 403 13.08 -16.24 1.36
CA ALA A 403 12.13 -17.28 1.75
C ALA A 403 12.47 -18.63 1.15
N ALA A 404 12.98 -18.69 -0.09
CA ALA A 404 13.46 -19.92 -0.71
C ALA A 404 14.73 -20.45 -0.03
N GLY A 405 15.67 -19.56 0.33
CA GLY A 405 16.90 -19.92 1.03
C GLY A 405 16.68 -20.41 2.47
N ASP A 406 15.60 -19.96 3.10
CA ASP A 406 15.22 -20.31 4.46
C ASP A 406 14.26 -21.54 4.53
N ILE A 407 14.04 -22.24 3.42
CA ILE A 407 13.31 -23.52 3.43
C ILE A 407 14.16 -24.50 4.26
N PRO A 408 13.63 -25.10 5.34
CA PRO A 408 14.38 -26.04 6.16
C PRO A 408 14.94 -27.16 5.27
N ALA A 409 16.26 -27.40 5.32
CA ALA A 409 16.87 -28.52 4.66
C ALA A 409 16.17 -29.79 5.19
N VAL A 410 15.67 -30.64 4.27
CA VAL A 410 14.95 -31.86 4.62
C VAL A 410 15.91 -32.82 5.29
N SER A 411 16.07 -32.70 6.60
CA SER A 411 16.49 -33.80 7.44
C SER A 411 15.22 -34.45 8.02
N GLY A 412 14.56 -35.26 7.20
CA GLY A 412 13.63 -36.29 7.67
C GLY A 412 12.28 -35.87 8.21
N SER A 413 11.78 -34.66 7.98
CA SER A 413 10.38 -34.31 8.22
C SER A 413 9.91 -33.27 7.23
N PRO A 414 8.82 -33.48 6.51
CA PRO A 414 8.12 -32.40 5.84
C PRO A 414 7.72 -31.42 6.93
N SER A 415 8.06 -30.14 6.76
CA SER A 415 7.63 -29.00 7.59
C SER A 415 6.95 -29.44 8.91
N GLY A 416 7.68 -29.42 9.99
CA GLY A 416 7.37 -30.10 11.25
C GLY A 416 6.07 -29.75 11.97
N SER A 417 4.95 -29.87 11.38
CA SER A 417 3.75 -30.20 12.14
C SER A 417 2.85 -31.08 11.28
N THR A 418 2.66 -32.31 11.73
CA THR A 418 1.52 -33.15 11.39
C THR A 418 0.19 -32.49 11.81
N GLU A 419 0.23 -31.29 12.40
CA GLU A 419 -0.94 -30.59 12.87
C GLU A 419 -1.84 -30.16 11.71
N ASN A 420 -3.10 -30.47 11.87
CA ASN A 420 -4.16 -29.92 11.01
C ASN A 420 -4.19 -28.39 11.25
N LEU A 421 -3.88 -27.57 10.23
CA LEU A 421 -3.90 -26.12 10.36
C LEU A 421 -5.23 -25.58 10.90
N ALA A 422 -6.36 -26.26 10.63
CA ALA A 422 -7.66 -25.88 11.17
C ALA A 422 -7.74 -25.99 12.72
N SER A 423 -6.85 -26.76 13.36
CA SER A 423 -6.79 -26.85 14.83
C SER A 423 -5.91 -25.76 15.47
N VAL A 424 -5.12 -25.04 14.69
CA VAL A 424 -4.32 -23.91 15.19
C VAL A 424 -5.28 -22.84 15.74
N PRO A 425 -5.10 -22.37 16.99
CA PRO A 425 -6.09 -21.51 17.66
C PRO A 425 -6.47 -20.26 16.85
N SER A 426 -5.52 -19.52 16.27
CA SER A 426 -5.80 -18.33 15.45
C SER A 426 -6.64 -18.67 14.21
N VAL A 427 -6.30 -19.75 13.52
CA VAL A 427 -7.03 -20.21 12.33
C VAL A 427 -8.44 -20.65 12.70
N ARG A 428 -8.59 -21.47 13.73
CA ARG A 428 -9.90 -21.95 14.20
C ARG A 428 -10.80 -20.78 14.59
N THR A 429 -10.30 -19.85 15.40
CA THR A 429 -11.06 -18.66 15.79
C THR A 429 -11.51 -17.84 14.59
N LYS A 430 -10.64 -17.63 13.60
CA LYS A 430 -11.00 -16.92 12.37
C LYS A 430 -12.06 -17.65 11.56
N MET A 431 -11.95 -18.97 11.43
CA MET A 431 -12.96 -19.81 10.75
C MET A 431 -14.32 -19.74 11.45
N GLU A 432 -14.35 -19.81 12.78
CA GLU A 432 -15.56 -19.68 13.60
C GLU A 432 -16.21 -18.29 13.45
N GLN A 433 -15.43 -17.21 13.53
CA GLN A 433 -15.91 -15.84 13.33
C GLN A 433 -16.55 -15.64 11.96
N LEU A 434 -15.85 -16.05 10.89
CA LEU A 434 -16.37 -15.89 9.54
C LEU A 434 -17.59 -16.79 9.26
N SER A 435 -17.63 -17.99 9.83
CA SER A 435 -18.81 -18.86 9.72
C SER A 435 -20.02 -18.24 10.45
N ALA A 436 -19.81 -17.64 11.62
CA ALA A 436 -20.88 -16.97 12.35
C ALA A 436 -21.47 -15.79 11.56
N PHE A 437 -20.65 -15.02 10.84
CA PHE A 437 -21.15 -13.93 9.97
C PHE A 437 -22.02 -14.46 8.81
N ALA A 438 -21.66 -15.59 8.23
CA ALA A 438 -22.38 -16.19 7.11
C ALA A 438 -23.66 -16.93 7.54
N GLU A 439 -23.77 -17.34 8.79
CA GLU A 439 -24.93 -18.07 9.33
C GLU A 439 -26.03 -17.16 9.89
N ARG A 440 -25.74 -15.85 10.11
CA ARG A 440 -26.75 -14.92 10.60
C ARG A 440 -27.75 -14.56 9.50
N GLU A 441 -29.02 -14.52 9.85
CA GLU A 441 -30.11 -14.17 8.92
C GLU A 441 -30.29 -12.67 8.71
N GLY A 442 -29.70 -11.82 9.60
CA GLY A 442 -29.77 -10.37 9.52
C GLY A 442 -28.80 -9.70 10.47
N GLY A 443 -28.70 -8.38 10.36
CA GLY A 443 -27.79 -7.53 11.13
C GLY A 443 -27.17 -6.45 10.26
N PRO A 444 -26.30 -5.58 10.84
CA PRO A 444 -25.56 -4.60 10.07
C PRO A 444 -24.64 -5.27 9.05
N ASP A 445 -24.48 -4.64 7.89
CA ASP A 445 -23.54 -5.10 6.87
C ASP A 445 -22.11 -4.57 7.11
N TRP A 446 -21.18 -5.02 6.29
CA TRP A 446 -19.77 -4.58 6.37
C TRP A 446 -19.60 -3.06 6.10
N GLN A 447 -20.52 -2.43 5.33
CA GLN A 447 -20.46 -1.00 5.01
C GLN A 447 -20.81 -0.15 6.24
N GLU A 448 -21.81 -0.56 6.98
CA GLU A 448 -22.19 0.09 8.23
C GLU A 448 -21.05 0.02 9.26
N ALA A 449 -20.47 -1.16 9.49
CA ALA A 449 -19.33 -1.33 10.37
C ALA A 449 -18.09 -0.54 9.93
N ASN A 450 -17.80 -0.51 8.63
CA ASN A 450 -16.70 0.29 8.10
C ASN A 450 -16.95 1.80 8.24
N SER A 451 -18.18 2.26 8.02
CA SER A 451 -18.55 3.68 8.17
C SER A 451 -18.42 4.13 9.62
N ALA A 452 -18.83 3.30 10.59
CA ALA A 452 -18.64 3.57 12.01
C ALA A 452 -17.15 3.63 12.38
N LEU A 453 -16.32 2.73 11.83
CA LEU A 453 -14.86 2.80 11.99
C LEU A 453 -14.28 4.09 11.43
N ASN A 454 -14.68 4.50 10.22
CA ASN A 454 -14.23 5.76 9.61
C ASN A 454 -14.54 6.95 10.52
N GLN A 455 -15.74 6.99 11.13
CA GLN A 455 -16.13 8.04 12.07
C GLN A 455 -15.20 8.08 13.29
N ILE A 456 -14.91 6.92 13.89
CA ILE A 456 -13.98 6.83 15.02
C ILE A 456 -12.58 7.33 14.63
N MET A 457 -12.09 6.95 13.47
CA MET A 457 -10.76 7.37 13.01
C MET A 457 -10.71 8.86 12.71
N ASP A 458 -11.73 9.41 12.05
CA ASP A 458 -11.79 10.84 11.70
C ASP A 458 -11.93 11.75 12.92
N ASP A 459 -12.65 11.32 13.95
CA ASP A 459 -12.92 12.12 15.15
C ASP A 459 -11.83 11.96 16.23
N TYR A 460 -11.28 10.76 16.41
CA TYR A 460 -10.41 10.44 17.56
C TYR A 460 -8.95 10.21 17.20
N ALA A 461 -8.64 9.78 15.98
CA ALA A 461 -7.26 9.63 15.47
C ALA A 461 -7.03 10.34 14.14
N PRO A 462 -7.57 11.56 13.93
CA PRO A 462 -7.51 12.22 12.64
C PRO A 462 -6.07 12.45 12.19
N ALA A 463 -5.85 12.59 10.88
CA ALA A 463 -4.55 12.86 10.30
C ALA A 463 -4.66 13.95 9.23
N GLY A 464 -3.65 14.82 9.19
CA GLY A 464 -3.60 15.92 8.24
C GLY A 464 -3.19 17.25 8.86
N PRO A 465 -3.01 18.32 8.06
CA PRO A 465 -2.40 19.57 8.53
C PRO A 465 -3.25 20.35 9.55
N TYR A 466 -4.58 20.25 9.49
CA TYR A 466 -5.51 20.99 10.34
C TYR A 466 -6.31 20.10 11.30
N LYS A 467 -5.98 18.84 11.39
CA LYS A 467 -6.62 17.88 12.28
C LYS A 467 -5.64 17.51 13.40
N VAL A 468 -6.08 17.59 14.65
CA VAL A 468 -5.23 17.37 15.82
C VAL A 468 -5.72 16.20 16.66
N ARG A 469 -4.77 15.49 17.27
CA ARG A 469 -4.95 14.43 18.24
C ARG A 469 -4.60 14.95 19.62
N SER A 470 -5.16 14.35 20.65
CA SER A 470 -4.72 14.52 22.03
C SER A 470 -4.78 13.17 22.75
N GLU A 471 -4.12 13.07 23.90
CA GLU A 471 -4.17 11.82 24.68
C GLU A 471 -5.62 11.44 25.05
N SER A 472 -6.44 12.44 25.45
CA SER A 472 -7.84 12.21 25.79
C SER A 472 -8.66 11.70 24.61
N LEU A 473 -8.52 12.30 23.43
CA LEU A 473 -9.20 11.85 22.21
C LEU A 473 -8.77 10.43 21.82
N LEU A 474 -7.46 10.16 21.80
CA LEU A 474 -6.94 8.85 21.42
C LEU A 474 -7.41 7.74 22.37
N ARG A 475 -7.46 8.01 23.69
CA ARG A 475 -7.99 7.05 24.68
C ARG A 475 -9.49 6.80 24.52
N ALA A 476 -10.28 7.85 24.29
CA ALA A 476 -11.70 7.72 23.99
C ALA A 476 -11.93 6.91 22.71
N GLY A 477 -11.18 7.20 21.63
CA GLY A 477 -11.25 6.47 20.38
C GLY A 477 -10.94 4.98 20.53
N LEU A 478 -9.93 4.61 21.32
CA LEU A 478 -9.64 3.20 21.63
C LEU A 478 -10.83 2.51 22.32
N ALA A 479 -11.51 3.18 23.24
CA ALA A 479 -12.69 2.62 23.92
C ALA A 479 -13.84 2.40 22.92
N TYR A 480 -14.13 3.38 22.06
CA TYR A 480 -15.14 3.24 20.99
C TYR A 480 -14.76 2.17 19.97
N LEU A 481 -13.49 2.06 19.59
CA LEU A 481 -13.01 1.01 18.69
C LEU A 481 -13.24 -0.38 19.28
N ALA A 482 -12.94 -0.57 20.57
CA ALA A 482 -13.16 -1.84 21.26
C ALA A 482 -14.66 -2.20 21.32
N GLN A 483 -15.52 -1.22 21.60
CA GLN A 483 -16.98 -1.40 21.62
C GLN A 483 -17.49 -1.77 20.22
N LEU A 484 -17.11 -1.02 19.18
CA LEU A 484 -17.52 -1.28 17.80
C LEU A 484 -17.06 -2.67 17.32
N ARG A 485 -15.82 -3.07 17.66
CA ARG A 485 -15.29 -4.41 17.34
C ARG A 485 -16.14 -5.51 17.99
N ALA A 486 -16.47 -5.37 19.29
CA ALA A 486 -17.29 -6.35 20.00
C ALA A 486 -18.69 -6.46 19.40
N GLU A 487 -19.33 -5.34 19.10
CA GLU A 487 -20.64 -5.29 18.46
C GLU A 487 -20.61 -5.90 17.05
N THR A 488 -19.61 -5.54 16.24
CA THR A 488 -19.42 -6.11 14.89
C THR A 488 -19.26 -7.63 14.94
N LEU A 489 -18.45 -8.16 15.85
CA LEU A 489 -18.29 -9.60 16.03
C LEU A 489 -19.61 -10.28 16.46
N ALA A 490 -20.44 -9.61 17.26
CA ALA A 490 -21.69 -10.15 17.73
C ALA A 490 -22.83 -10.08 16.70
N THR A 491 -22.87 -9.08 15.83
CA THR A 491 -24.08 -8.75 15.05
C THR A 491 -23.91 -8.73 13.53
N LEU A 492 -22.67 -8.57 13.00
CA LEU A 492 -22.46 -8.41 11.56
C LEU A 492 -22.94 -9.63 10.78
N HIS A 493 -23.65 -9.37 9.69
CA HIS A 493 -24.24 -10.34 8.78
C HIS A 493 -23.60 -10.26 7.38
N THR A 494 -23.54 -11.39 6.68
CA THR A 494 -23.06 -11.45 5.28
C THR A 494 -23.93 -12.37 4.45
N SER A 495 -24.20 -11.98 3.20
CA SER A 495 -25.11 -12.70 2.30
C SER A 495 -24.41 -13.58 1.26
N CYS A 496 -23.11 -13.42 1.06
CA CYS A 496 -22.35 -14.20 0.08
C CYS A 496 -20.83 -14.11 0.37
N SER A 497 -20.05 -14.88 -0.37
CA SER A 497 -18.59 -14.93 -0.24
C SER A 497 -17.92 -13.56 -0.40
N HIS A 498 -18.43 -12.69 -1.29
CA HIS A 498 -17.89 -11.34 -1.48
C HIS A 498 -18.14 -10.44 -0.26
N THR A 499 -19.35 -10.42 0.30
CA THR A 499 -19.65 -9.64 1.52
C THR A 499 -18.91 -10.19 2.73
N LEU A 500 -18.70 -11.50 2.79
CA LEU A 500 -17.88 -12.14 3.83
C LEU A 500 -16.41 -11.72 3.76
N MET A 501 -15.85 -11.66 2.56
CA MET A 501 -14.49 -11.11 2.36
C MET A 501 -14.42 -9.66 2.85
N ARG A 502 -15.41 -8.82 2.54
CA ARG A 502 -15.46 -7.42 3.00
C ARG A 502 -15.58 -7.33 4.53
N ALA A 503 -16.31 -8.23 5.16
CA ALA A 503 -16.40 -8.33 6.61
C ALA A 503 -15.05 -8.73 7.23
N ALA A 504 -14.33 -9.69 6.63
CA ALA A 504 -12.97 -10.03 7.06
C ALA A 504 -12.01 -8.83 6.97
N GLU A 505 -12.11 -8.03 5.90
CA GLU A 505 -11.33 -6.78 5.75
C GLU A 505 -11.67 -5.74 6.84
N VAL A 506 -12.93 -5.65 7.29
CA VAL A 506 -13.30 -4.75 8.40
C VAL A 506 -12.63 -5.17 9.71
N LEU A 507 -12.54 -6.47 9.98
CA LEU A 507 -11.79 -6.97 11.14
C LEU A 507 -10.29 -6.62 11.04
N ASP A 508 -9.70 -6.74 9.85
CA ASP A 508 -8.30 -6.34 9.59
C ASP A 508 -8.11 -4.82 9.78
N LEU A 509 -9.09 -4.02 9.39
CA LEU A 509 -9.06 -2.56 9.59
C LEU A 509 -9.15 -2.18 11.08
N PHE A 510 -9.89 -2.93 11.91
CA PHE A 510 -9.88 -2.74 13.37
C PHE A 510 -8.49 -2.96 13.97
N ASP A 511 -7.79 -4.01 13.54
CA ASP A 511 -6.42 -4.28 13.99
C ASP A 511 -5.44 -3.16 13.59
N CYS A 512 -5.55 -2.68 12.33
CA CYS A 512 -4.76 -1.54 11.87
C CYS A 512 -5.07 -0.25 12.65
N ALA A 513 -6.35 0.01 12.93
CA ALA A 513 -6.78 1.17 13.72
C ALA A 513 -6.22 1.12 15.14
N GLU A 514 -6.29 -0.04 15.80
CA GLU A 514 -5.73 -0.25 17.14
C GLU A 514 -4.23 0.07 17.17
N ALA A 515 -3.47 -0.43 16.19
CA ALA A 515 -2.05 -0.12 16.05
C ALA A 515 -1.80 1.39 15.84
N VAL A 516 -2.63 2.08 15.04
CA VAL A 516 -2.56 3.54 14.85
C VAL A 516 -2.79 4.27 16.17
N PHE A 517 -3.80 3.91 16.95
CA PHE A 517 -4.09 4.54 18.23
C PHE A 517 -2.95 4.38 19.24
N HIS A 518 -2.44 3.16 19.41
CA HIS A 518 -1.35 2.89 20.35
C HIS A 518 -0.04 3.58 19.95
N ALA A 519 0.34 3.55 18.67
CA ALA A 519 1.50 4.27 18.18
C ALA A 519 1.34 5.81 18.33
N ALA A 520 0.12 6.34 18.09
CA ALA A 520 -0.17 7.76 18.25
C ALA A 520 -0.14 8.22 19.72
N LEU A 521 -0.55 7.37 20.66
CA LEU A 521 -0.45 7.66 22.10
C LEU A 521 1.01 7.73 22.57
N GLU A 522 1.85 6.81 22.08
CA GLU A 522 3.26 6.73 22.47
C GLU A 522 4.09 7.88 21.86
N ARG A 523 3.81 8.31 20.61
CA ARG A 523 4.54 9.43 20.00
C ARG A 523 4.07 10.77 20.58
N ARG A 524 4.82 11.29 21.53
CA ARG A 524 4.54 12.56 22.26
C ARG A 524 5.22 13.75 21.58
N GLU A 525 4.91 13.97 20.32
CA GLU A 525 5.39 15.10 19.50
C GLU A 525 4.40 15.36 18.36
N THR A 526 4.59 16.46 17.62
CA THR A 526 3.95 16.72 16.33
C THR A 526 4.93 16.45 15.20
N ARG A 527 4.59 15.53 14.27
CA ARG A 527 5.43 15.17 13.11
C ARG A 527 4.56 14.74 11.92
N ALA A 528 4.81 15.33 10.74
CA ALA A 528 4.09 15.03 9.49
C ALA A 528 2.55 15.09 9.70
N ALA A 529 1.82 14.01 9.37
CA ALA A 529 0.36 13.90 9.55
C ALA A 529 -0.08 13.66 11.01
N HIS A 530 0.85 13.31 11.90
CA HIS A 530 0.60 13.14 13.34
C HIS A 530 0.76 14.49 14.04
N ARG A 531 -0.34 15.17 14.32
CA ARG A 531 -0.36 16.45 15.01
C ARG A 531 -1.02 16.31 16.36
N ARG A 532 -0.32 16.77 17.41
CA ARG A 532 -0.77 16.69 18.80
C ARG A 532 -1.07 18.09 19.33
N SER A 533 -2.25 18.29 19.92
CA SER A 533 -2.57 19.55 20.63
C SER A 533 -1.92 19.64 22.00
N ASP A 534 -1.62 18.51 22.60
CA ASP A 534 -0.92 18.37 23.89
C ASP A 534 0.62 18.30 23.77
N TYR A 535 1.16 18.07 22.54
CA TYR A 535 2.59 18.06 22.21
C TYR A 535 2.81 18.75 20.87
N THR A 536 2.78 20.09 20.85
CA THR A 536 2.77 20.90 19.61
C THR A 536 4.14 21.04 18.93
N PHE A 537 5.21 20.60 19.55
CA PHE A 537 6.58 20.69 19.02
C PHE A 537 7.00 19.39 18.29
N THR A 538 7.93 19.52 17.35
CA THR A 538 8.65 18.38 16.77
C THR A 538 9.91 18.11 17.61
N ASN A 539 10.05 16.90 18.14
CA ASN A 539 11.20 16.54 18.96
C ASN A 539 12.39 16.11 18.06
N PRO A 540 13.50 16.89 18.01
CA PRO A 540 14.64 16.54 17.17
C PRO A 540 15.32 15.22 17.60
N LEU A 541 15.23 14.84 18.87
CA LEU A 541 15.81 13.58 19.37
C LEU A 541 15.10 12.32 18.82
N LEU A 542 13.92 12.48 18.22
CA LEU A 542 13.16 11.40 17.58
C LEU A 542 13.32 11.40 16.05
N ALA A 543 14.15 12.28 15.48
CA ALA A 543 14.33 12.39 14.03
C ALA A 543 14.92 11.10 13.43
N ASP A 544 15.87 10.48 14.13
CA ASP A 544 16.58 9.28 13.72
C ASP A 544 16.07 8.01 14.42
N ARG A 545 14.86 8.09 15.00
CA ARG A 545 14.24 6.94 15.66
C ARG A 545 12.93 6.53 15.00
N MET A 546 12.62 5.26 15.10
CA MET A 546 11.36 4.66 14.66
C MET A 546 10.64 4.05 15.86
N LEU A 547 9.31 4.11 15.82
CA LEU A 547 8.45 3.54 16.84
C LEU A 547 7.89 2.20 16.33
N ASP A 548 8.33 1.10 16.96
CA ASP A 548 7.74 -0.21 16.78
C ASP A 548 6.44 -0.31 17.59
N VAL A 549 5.39 -0.88 17.01
CA VAL A 549 4.17 -1.29 17.70
C VAL A 549 3.87 -2.74 17.34
N PHE A 550 3.50 -3.58 18.32
CA PHE A 550 3.30 -5.01 18.12
C PHE A 550 2.45 -5.63 19.25
N LEU A 551 1.92 -6.82 18.99
CA LEU A 551 1.28 -7.63 20.04
C LEU A 551 2.35 -8.43 20.79
N GLY A 552 2.41 -8.26 22.11
CA GLY A 552 3.23 -9.08 22.99
C GLY A 552 2.69 -10.52 23.10
N GLU A 553 3.45 -11.39 23.73
CA GLU A 553 3.06 -12.80 23.95
C GLU A 553 1.81 -12.93 24.83
N ASP A 554 1.53 -11.93 25.66
CA ASP A 554 0.32 -11.83 26.48
C ASP A 554 -0.89 -11.29 25.72
N GLY A 555 -0.76 -11.03 24.42
CA GLY A 555 -1.79 -10.47 23.56
C GLY A 555 -2.05 -8.98 23.77
N LYS A 556 -1.25 -8.30 24.61
CA LYS A 556 -1.36 -6.85 24.80
C LYS A 556 -0.48 -6.10 23.82
N VAL A 557 -0.92 -4.90 23.45
CA VAL A 557 -0.13 -4.02 22.59
C VAL A 557 1.07 -3.47 23.35
N ALA A 558 2.24 -3.63 22.76
CA ALA A 558 3.51 -3.07 23.24
C ALA A 558 4.10 -2.11 22.20
N THR A 559 4.89 -1.17 22.67
CA THR A 559 5.63 -0.21 21.85
C THR A 559 7.11 -0.17 22.25
N ALA A 560 7.98 0.06 21.28
CA ALA A 560 9.42 0.21 21.54
C ALA A 560 10.05 1.19 20.54
N TRP A 561 10.92 2.05 21.03
CA TRP A 561 11.70 2.94 20.18
C TRP A 561 13.02 2.26 19.77
N ARG A 562 13.32 2.31 18.49
CA ARG A 562 14.60 1.88 17.92
C ARG A 562 15.25 2.97 17.07
N ASP A 563 16.55 2.88 16.87
CA ASP A 563 17.23 3.73 15.92
C ASP A 563 16.91 3.32 14.48
N LYS A 564 16.98 4.25 13.54
CA LYS A 564 16.90 3.94 12.12
C LYS A 564 18.10 3.11 11.70
N LYS A 565 17.86 2.10 10.87
CA LYS A 565 18.90 1.24 10.30
C LYS A 565 19.59 1.97 9.13
N VAL A 566 20.90 2.12 9.20
CA VAL A 566 21.77 2.77 8.19
C VAL A 566 22.25 1.76 7.16
#